data_21ea9b6bacd3dcb09b9a97e9eb0458b2
#
_entry.id   21ea9b6bacd3dcb09b9a97e9eb0458b2
#
_cell.length_a   1.000
_cell.length_b   1.000
_cell.length_c   1.000
_cell.angle_alpha   90.00
_cell.angle_beta   90.00
_cell.angle_gamma   90.00
#
_symmetry.space_group_name_H-M   'P 1'
#
loop_
_entity.id
_entity.type
_entity.pdbx_description
1 polymer ?
#
loop_
_entity_poly.entity_id
_entity_poly.type
_entity_poly.pdbx_seq_one_letter_code
_entity_poly.pdbx_strand_id
1 'polypeptide(L)'
;MNGELPISFRKLVPDGDSVERNICGHCGFVDYQNPKIVVGAVVRHEGRILMCRRAIEPRSGFWTIPAGYMELGETPEAGAAREAMEEACATIRIESLLAIYSVPRISQVQLIYRATLADPSIAAGPESTAVALYGWDEIPHDEIAFPTVHWMLAAEKAVQEGKGGAPFTNPPGESANPRR
;
A
#
# COMPACT_ATOMS: atom_id res chain seq x y z
N MET A 1 -20.18 5.84 -40.56
CA MET A 1 -20.75 5.00 -39.48
C MET A 1 -19.61 4.19 -38.93
N ASN A 2 -18.91 4.73 -37.91
CA ASN A 2 -17.88 4.00 -37.21
C ASN A 2 -18.56 3.10 -36.18
N GLY A 3 -18.92 1.88 -36.64
CA GLY A 3 -19.42 0.84 -35.71
C GLY A 3 -18.25 0.31 -34.89
N GLU A 4 -18.05 0.84 -33.70
CA GLU A 4 -17.20 0.18 -32.71
C GLU A 4 -17.84 -1.17 -32.39
N LEU A 5 -17.17 -2.26 -32.81
CA LEU A 5 -17.60 -3.60 -32.40
C LEU A 5 -17.42 -3.69 -30.87
N PRO A 6 -18.45 -4.14 -30.14
CA PRO A 6 -18.33 -4.28 -28.70
C PRO A 6 -17.19 -5.23 -28.37
N ILE A 7 -16.21 -4.76 -27.61
CA ILE A 7 -15.10 -5.58 -27.12
C ILE A 7 -15.71 -6.66 -26.20
N SER A 8 -15.66 -7.92 -26.64
CA SER A 8 -16.12 -9.05 -25.84
C SER A 8 -14.96 -9.91 -25.40
N PHE A 9 -14.82 -10.14 -24.09
CA PHE A 9 -13.86 -11.08 -23.54
C PHE A 9 -14.53 -12.43 -23.25
N ARG A 10 -13.80 -13.51 -23.51
CA ARG A 10 -14.19 -14.88 -23.17
C ARG A 10 -13.17 -15.44 -22.20
N LYS A 11 -13.63 -16.22 -21.20
CA LYS A 11 -12.74 -16.96 -20.29
C LYS A 11 -12.35 -18.27 -20.95
N LEU A 12 -11.09 -18.42 -21.28
CA LEU A 12 -10.49 -19.60 -21.88
C LEU A 12 -9.08 -19.80 -21.33
N VAL A 13 -8.57 -21.03 -21.42
CA VAL A 13 -7.14 -21.31 -21.15
C VAL A 13 -6.37 -21.10 -22.46
N PRO A 14 -5.45 -20.12 -22.52
CA PRO A 14 -4.63 -19.91 -23.72
C PRO A 14 -3.67 -21.08 -23.96
N ASP A 15 -3.24 -21.28 -25.19
CA ASP A 15 -2.23 -22.28 -25.52
C ASP A 15 -0.95 -22.05 -24.71
N GLY A 16 -0.51 -23.08 -23.99
CA GLY A 16 0.69 -23.02 -23.15
C GLY A 16 0.45 -22.46 -21.75
N ASP A 17 -0.76 -22.05 -21.36
CA ASP A 17 -1.14 -21.66 -20.00
C ASP A 17 -1.86 -22.82 -19.29
N SER A 18 -2.01 -22.72 -17.97
CA SER A 18 -2.76 -23.65 -17.12
C SER A 18 -3.95 -23.00 -16.41
N VAL A 19 -4.17 -21.70 -16.64
CA VAL A 19 -5.19 -20.90 -15.95
C VAL A 19 -6.08 -20.20 -16.97
N GLU A 20 -7.38 -20.11 -16.69
CA GLU A 20 -8.31 -19.32 -17.49
C GLU A 20 -7.92 -17.84 -17.47
N ARG A 21 -7.91 -17.24 -18.68
CA ARG A 21 -7.67 -15.81 -18.89
C ARG A 21 -8.83 -15.17 -19.64
N ASN A 22 -8.95 -13.87 -19.53
CA ASN A 22 -9.84 -13.11 -20.41
C ASN A 22 -9.16 -12.96 -21.78
N ILE A 23 -9.76 -13.55 -22.83
CA ILE A 23 -9.25 -13.46 -24.19
C ILE A 23 -10.23 -12.66 -25.03
N CYS A 24 -9.74 -11.64 -25.74
CA CYS A 24 -10.56 -10.86 -26.66
C CYS A 24 -11.08 -11.72 -27.79
N GLY A 25 -12.40 -11.81 -27.93
CA GLY A 25 -13.03 -12.61 -28.97
C GLY A 25 -12.81 -12.09 -30.41
N HIS A 26 -12.29 -10.87 -30.56
CA HIS A 26 -12.05 -10.25 -31.87
C HIS A 26 -10.59 -10.41 -32.35
N CYS A 27 -9.60 -10.12 -31.47
CA CYS A 27 -8.19 -10.10 -31.89
C CYS A 27 -7.32 -11.15 -31.19
N GLY A 28 -7.88 -11.95 -30.25
CA GLY A 28 -7.12 -12.94 -29.52
C GLY A 28 -6.22 -12.38 -28.40
N PHE A 29 -6.26 -11.08 -28.12
CA PHE A 29 -5.49 -10.48 -27.03
C PHE A 29 -5.82 -11.17 -25.71
N VAL A 30 -4.79 -11.58 -24.97
CA VAL A 30 -4.92 -12.19 -23.64
C VAL A 30 -4.71 -11.13 -22.59
N ASP A 31 -5.74 -10.87 -21.77
CA ASP A 31 -5.69 -9.94 -20.65
C ASP A 31 -5.08 -10.64 -19.43
N TYR A 32 -3.78 -10.47 -19.23
CA TYR A 32 -3.07 -10.98 -18.05
C TYR A 32 -3.28 -10.04 -16.88
N GLN A 33 -4.11 -10.47 -15.93
CA GLN A 33 -4.32 -9.73 -14.69
C GLN A 33 -3.31 -10.14 -13.64
N ASN A 34 -2.52 -9.18 -13.16
CA ASN A 34 -1.57 -9.34 -12.08
C ASN A 34 -2.12 -8.78 -10.75
N PRO A 35 -1.63 -9.23 -9.60
CA PRO A 35 -1.91 -8.58 -8.34
C PRO A 35 -1.57 -7.08 -8.38
N LYS A 36 -2.41 -6.26 -7.77
CA LYS A 36 -2.14 -4.83 -7.62
C LYS A 36 -1.00 -4.63 -6.63
N ILE A 37 -0.06 -3.77 -6.97
CA ILE A 37 1.04 -3.39 -6.09
C ILE A 37 0.62 -2.11 -5.34
N VAL A 38 0.76 -2.15 -4.02
CA VAL A 38 0.64 -0.99 -3.14
C VAL A 38 2.03 -0.66 -2.64
N VAL A 39 2.38 0.60 -2.64
CA VAL A 39 3.64 1.13 -2.11
C VAL A 39 3.37 2.13 -1.01
N GLY A 40 4.21 2.15 0.01
CA GLY A 40 4.05 3.08 1.12
C GLY A 40 5.24 3.08 2.06
N ALA A 41 5.21 3.94 3.06
CA ALA A 41 6.32 4.05 4.00
C ALA A 41 5.85 4.26 5.44
N VAL A 42 6.52 3.60 6.39
CA VAL A 42 6.52 4.00 7.79
C VAL A 42 7.53 5.14 7.93
N VAL A 43 7.02 6.36 8.00
CA VAL A 43 7.82 7.57 8.05
C VAL A 43 8.03 8.02 9.49
N ARG A 44 9.30 8.21 9.86
CA ARG A 44 9.72 8.59 11.21
C ARG A 44 10.22 10.02 11.24
N HIS A 45 9.94 10.70 12.35
CA HIS A 45 10.51 11.98 12.68
C HIS A 45 10.63 12.12 14.20
N GLU A 46 11.86 12.32 14.72
CA GLU A 46 12.13 12.50 16.16
C GLU A 46 11.44 11.48 17.06
N GLY A 47 11.50 10.19 16.70
CA GLY A 47 10.90 9.09 17.46
C GLY A 47 9.38 8.94 17.29
N ARG A 48 8.75 9.79 16.48
CA ARG A 48 7.31 9.76 16.15
C ARG A 48 7.07 9.16 14.76
N ILE A 49 5.86 8.69 14.53
CA ILE A 49 5.40 8.09 13.27
C ILE A 49 4.38 9.01 12.60
N LEU A 50 4.59 9.26 11.31
CA LEU A 50 3.63 9.98 10.48
C LEU A 50 2.41 9.10 10.19
N MET A 51 1.23 9.61 10.51
CA MET A 51 -0.05 8.98 10.21
C MET A 51 -0.95 9.93 9.43
N CYS A 52 -1.75 9.39 8.51
CA CYS A 52 -2.73 10.08 7.70
C CYS A 52 -4.14 9.61 8.09
N ARG A 53 -5.09 10.53 8.28
CA ARG A 53 -6.50 10.20 8.52
C ARG A 53 -7.25 10.24 7.20
N ARG A 54 -7.73 9.11 6.75
CA ARG A 54 -8.32 8.93 5.42
C ARG A 54 -9.54 9.82 5.18
N ALA A 55 -9.59 10.50 4.04
CA ALA A 55 -10.76 11.22 3.56
C ALA A 55 -11.68 10.36 2.69
N ILE A 56 -11.16 9.22 2.16
CA ILE A 56 -11.81 8.39 1.14
C ILE A 56 -12.13 6.98 1.65
N GLU A 57 -13.13 6.34 1.04
CA GLU A 57 -13.43 4.93 1.29
C GLU A 57 -12.39 3.99 0.59
N PRO A 58 -12.19 2.77 1.08
CA PRO A 58 -12.76 2.22 2.32
C PRO A 58 -12.12 2.83 3.58
N ARG A 59 -12.85 2.80 4.70
CA ARG A 59 -12.36 3.25 6.00
C ARG A 59 -12.06 4.76 6.09
N SER A 60 -12.90 5.61 5.48
CA SER A 60 -12.88 7.04 5.72
C SER A 60 -12.96 7.37 7.21
N GLY A 61 -12.16 8.34 7.68
CA GLY A 61 -12.06 8.74 9.08
C GLY A 61 -11.10 7.92 9.94
N PHE A 62 -10.53 6.82 9.44
CA PHE A 62 -9.55 6.00 10.13
C PHE A 62 -8.11 6.39 9.78
N TRP A 63 -7.17 6.06 10.66
CA TRP A 63 -5.75 6.35 10.50
C TRP A 63 -5.00 5.25 9.76
N THR A 64 -4.05 5.64 8.93
CA THR A 64 -3.15 4.77 8.19
C THR A 64 -1.75 5.42 8.09
N ILE A 65 -0.77 4.68 7.59
CA ILE A 65 0.47 5.27 7.07
C ILE A 65 0.23 5.74 5.63
N PRO A 66 1.02 6.66 5.07
CA PRO A 66 0.92 7.04 3.66
C PRO A 66 1.24 5.85 2.75
N ALA A 67 0.26 5.47 1.92
CA ALA A 67 0.39 4.33 1.01
C ALA A 67 -0.76 4.27 0.00
N GLY A 68 -0.46 3.98 -1.26
CA GLY A 68 -1.43 3.79 -2.31
C GLY A 68 -0.94 2.90 -3.45
N TYR A 69 -1.63 2.89 -4.57
CA TYR A 69 -1.28 2.07 -5.71
C TYR A 69 -0.03 2.59 -6.42
N MET A 70 0.87 1.66 -6.75
CA MET A 70 2.02 1.96 -7.59
C MET A 70 1.55 2.30 -9.01
N GLU A 71 2.08 3.40 -9.56
CA GLU A 71 1.77 3.86 -10.90
C GLU A 71 2.70 3.24 -11.96
N LEU A 72 2.26 3.26 -13.22
CA LEU A 72 3.08 2.76 -14.33
C LEU A 72 4.31 3.66 -14.53
N GLY A 73 5.47 3.03 -14.69
CA GLY A 73 6.71 3.74 -15.00
C GLY A 73 7.45 4.34 -13.81
N GLU A 74 6.97 4.14 -12.57
CA GLU A 74 7.70 4.53 -11.37
C GLU A 74 8.39 3.34 -10.68
N THR A 75 9.42 3.61 -9.88
CA THR A 75 9.97 2.61 -8.97
C THR A 75 9.15 2.53 -7.69
N PRO A 76 9.18 1.41 -6.95
CA PRO A 76 8.45 1.31 -5.69
C PRO A 76 8.83 2.39 -4.67
N GLU A 77 10.10 2.79 -4.62
CA GLU A 77 10.59 3.87 -3.75
C GLU A 77 10.03 5.24 -4.16
N ALA A 78 9.98 5.51 -5.47
CA ALA A 78 9.41 6.74 -6.01
C ALA A 78 7.91 6.81 -5.72
N GLY A 79 7.19 5.69 -5.90
CA GLY A 79 5.78 5.59 -5.57
C GLY A 79 5.50 5.83 -4.08
N ALA A 80 6.27 5.21 -3.18
CA ALA A 80 6.14 5.45 -1.74
C ALA A 80 6.40 6.92 -1.34
N ALA A 81 7.35 7.59 -2.02
CA ALA A 81 7.62 9.00 -1.79
C ALA A 81 6.51 9.90 -2.35
N ARG A 82 5.94 9.57 -3.51
CA ARG A 82 4.79 10.24 -4.11
C ARG A 82 3.56 10.16 -3.19
N GLU A 83 3.22 8.96 -2.70
CA GLU A 83 2.10 8.76 -1.78
C GLU A 83 2.25 9.59 -0.49
N ALA A 84 3.47 9.66 0.09
CA ALA A 84 3.72 10.51 1.25
C ALA A 84 3.51 12.00 0.92
N MET A 85 3.87 12.44 -0.28
CA MET A 85 3.63 13.80 -0.72
C MET A 85 2.14 14.07 -0.98
N GLU A 86 1.42 13.15 -1.62
CA GLU A 86 0.00 13.29 -1.95
C GLU A 86 -0.90 13.25 -0.72
N GLU A 87 -0.65 12.34 0.22
CA GLU A 87 -1.49 12.15 1.41
C GLU A 87 -1.13 13.07 2.57
N ALA A 88 0.16 13.43 2.72
CA ALA A 88 0.66 14.15 3.88
C ALA A 88 1.46 15.42 3.56
N CYS A 89 1.59 15.83 2.30
CA CYS A 89 2.51 16.88 1.84
C CYS A 89 3.93 16.69 2.41
N ALA A 90 4.34 15.45 2.63
CA ALA A 90 5.57 15.09 3.32
C ALA A 90 6.68 14.75 2.33
N THR A 91 7.79 15.48 2.40
CA THR A 91 9.03 15.09 1.72
C THR A 91 9.76 14.07 2.56
N ILE A 92 9.95 12.85 2.02
CA ILE A 92 10.57 11.74 2.75
C ILE A 92 11.89 11.29 2.13
N ARG A 93 12.74 10.71 2.95
CA ARG A 93 13.94 9.98 2.53
C ARG A 93 13.73 8.50 2.78
N ILE A 94 13.65 7.70 1.71
CA ILE A 94 13.57 6.24 1.80
C ILE A 94 14.92 5.70 2.31
N GLU A 95 14.86 4.75 3.26
CA GLU A 95 16.05 4.10 3.86
C GLU A 95 16.20 2.66 3.38
N SER A 96 15.16 1.86 3.54
CA SER A 96 15.21 0.43 3.19
C SER A 96 13.80 -0.14 3.06
N LEU A 97 13.67 -1.26 2.36
CA LEU A 97 12.46 -2.07 2.35
C LEU A 97 12.22 -2.64 3.76
N LEU A 98 11.08 -2.33 4.36
CA LEU A 98 10.66 -2.82 5.68
C LEU A 98 9.97 -4.17 5.57
N ALA A 99 9.01 -4.28 4.66
CA ALA A 99 8.15 -5.46 4.58
C ALA A 99 7.56 -5.67 3.18
N ILE A 100 7.24 -6.94 2.91
CA ILE A 100 6.42 -7.37 1.78
C ILE A 100 5.20 -8.10 2.36
N TYR A 101 4.02 -7.51 2.27
CA TYR A 101 2.79 -8.14 2.71
C TYR A 101 1.92 -8.56 1.54
N SER A 102 1.27 -9.71 1.68
CA SER A 102 0.32 -10.23 0.71
C SER A 102 -1.09 -10.21 1.27
N VAL A 103 -2.04 -9.70 0.49
CA VAL A 103 -3.47 -9.70 0.80
C VAL A 103 -4.22 -10.45 -0.30
N PRO A 104 -4.18 -11.81 -0.29
CA PRO A 104 -4.68 -12.64 -1.41
C PRO A 104 -6.14 -12.40 -1.75
N ARG A 105 -6.98 -12.15 -0.74
CA ARG A 105 -8.43 -11.92 -0.90
C ARG A 105 -8.75 -10.79 -1.90
N ILE A 106 -7.91 -9.78 -1.98
CA ILE A 106 -8.08 -8.64 -2.89
C ILE A 106 -6.98 -8.56 -3.95
N SER A 107 -6.21 -9.65 -4.11
CA SER A 107 -5.10 -9.75 -5.07
C SER A 107 -4.15 -8.56 -4.96
N GLN A 108 -3.61 -8.31 -3.77
CA GLN A 108 -2.74 -7.18 -3.47
C GLN A 108 -1.40 -7.64 -2.90
N VAL A 109 -0.32 -6.98 -3.32
CA VAL A 109 1.02 -7.07 -2.71
C VAL A 109 1.39 -5.66 -2.24
N GLN A 110 1.85 -5.54 -1.00
CA GLN A 110 2.23 -4.26 -0.39
C GLN A 110 3.74 -4.25 -0.15
N LEU A 111 4.43 -3.27 -0.74
CA LEU A 111 5.85 -2.99 -0.55
C LEU A 111 5.99 -1.79 0.37
N ILE A 112 6.40 -2.03 1.60
CA ILE A 112 6.44 -1.01 2.64
C ILE A 112 7.88 -0.68 2.99
N TYR A 113 8.20 0.60 2.94
CA TYR A 113 9.53 1.11 3.20
C TYR A 113 9.66 1.73 4.59
N ARG A 114 10.87 1.76 5.09
CA ARG A 114 11.31 2.64 6.18
C ARG A 114 11.75 3.96 5.58
N ALA A 115 11.30 5.05 6.19
CA ALA A 115 11.69 6.39 5.75
C ALA A 115 11.78 7.36 6.92
N THR A 116 12.43 8.50 6.68
CA THR A 116 12.45 9.65 7.58
C THR A 116 11.92 10.88 6.86
N LEU A 117 11.31 11.82 7.59
CA LEU A 117 11.00 13.14 7.04
C LEU A 117 12.31 13.84 6.67
N ALA A 118 12.37 14.37 5.46
CA ALA A 118 13.47 15.24 5.02
C ALA A 118 13.26 16.70 5.47
N ASP A 119 11.99 17.09 5.63
CA ASP A 119 11.54 18.39 6.13
C ASP A 119 10.39 18.15 7.12
N PRO A 120 10.35 18.81 8.30
CA PRO A 120 9.30 18.59 9.30
C PRO A 120 7.92 19.12 8.90
N SER A 121 7.81 19.83 7.78
CA SER A 121 6.54 20.35 7.29
C SER A 121 5.65 19.23 6.79
N ILE A 122 4.45 19.12 7.38
CA ILE A 122 3.41 18.18 6.97
C ILE A 122 2.07 18.89 6.90
N ALA A 123 1.21 18.48 5.98
CA ALA A 123 -0.16 18.98 5.86
C ALA A 123 -1.04 17.91 5.23
N ALA A 124 -2.33 17.90 5.54
CA ALA A 124 -3.27 16.96 4.90
C ALA A 124 -3.38 17.25 3.41
N GLY A 125 -3.12 16.23 2.61
CA GLY A 125 -3.37 16.24 1.17
C GLY A 125 -4.84 15.95 0.84
N PRO A 126 -5.19 15.89 -0.45
CA PRO A 126 -6.60 15.73 -0.88
C PRO A 126 -7.29 14.47 -0.36
N GLU A 127 -6.54 13.40 -0.14
CA GLU A 127 -7.05 12.10 0.33
C GLU A 127 -6.99 11.95 1.85
N SER A 128 -6.59 13.00 2.59
CA SER A 128 -6.47 13.00 4.03
C SER A 128 -7.30 14.11 4.67
N THR A 129 -8.03 13.80 5.74
CA THR A 129 -8.73 14.81 6.56
C THR A 129 -7.83 15.43 7.63
N ALA A 130 -6.77 14.71 8.02
CA ALA A 130 -5.77 15.14 8.99
C ALA A 130 -4.47 14.35 8.80
N VAL A 131 -3.36 14.92 9.23
CA VAL A 131 -2.07 14.25 9.39
C VAL A 131 -1.49 14.59 10.74
N ALA A 132 -0.77 13.65 11.35
CA ALA A 132 -0.15 13.83 12.65
C ALA A 132 1.12 13.00 12.80
N LEU A 133 2.02 13.46 13.67
CA LEU A 133 3.16 12.70 14.16
C LEU A 133 2.81 12.16 15.56
N TYR A 134 2.63 10.85 15.66
CA TYR A 134 2.30 10.17 16.91
C TYR A 134 3.53 9.54 17.56
N GLY A 135 3.72 9.74 18.86
CA GLY A 135 4.57 8.87 19.66
C GLY A 135 4.00 7.44 19.70
N TRP A 136 4.85 6.44 19.94
CA TRP A 136 4.43 5.03 19.92
C TRP A 136 3.24 4.72 20.83
N ASP A 137 3.18 5.36 22.00
CA ASP A 137 2.11 5.16 22.99
C ASP A 137 0.88 6.05 22.72
N GLU A 138 0.98 6.96 21.73
CA GLU A 138 -0.09 7.87 21.33
C GLU A 138 -0.84 7.38 20.09
N ILE A 139 -0.34 6.35 19.40
CA ILE A 139 -0.97 5.81 18.18
C ILE A 139 -2.38 5.33 18.49
N PRO A 140 -3.42 5.82 17.79
CA PRO A 140 -4.81 5.44 18.04
C PRO A 140 -5.12 4.06 17.44
N HIS A 141 -4.65 3.00 18.11
CA HIS A 141 -4.71 1.62 17.60
C HIS A 141 -6.13 1.15 17.27
N ASP A 142 -7.15 1.62 17.98
CA ASP A 142 -8.56 1.28 17.72
C ASP A 142 -9.15 1.99 16.51
N GLU A 143 -8.50 3.06 16.04
CA GLU A 143 -8.90 3.84 14.87
C GLU A 143 -8.02 3.55 13.64
N ILE A 144 -7.23 2.48 13.63
CA ILE A 144 -6.41 2.10 12.48
C ILE A 144 -7.29 1.47 11.38
N ALA A 145 -7.09 1.93 10.15
CA ALA A 145 -7.91 1.56 9.01
C ALA A 145 -7.81 0.07 8.62
N PHE A 146 -6.59 -0.48 8.62
CA PHE A 146 -6.32 -1.80 8.07
C PHE A 146 -5.43 -2.64 8.99
N PRO A 147 -5.68 -3.97 9.08
CA PRO A 147 -4.82 -4.87 9.88
C PRO A 147 -3.34 -4.81 9.50
N THR A 148 -3.04 -4.62 8.21
CA THR A 148 -1.65 -4.53 7.70
C THR A 148 -0.88 -3.34 8.28
N VAL A 149 -1.55 -2.24 8.64
CA VAL A 149 -0.90 -1.09 9.29
C VAL A 149 -0.36 -1.47 10.67
N HIS A 150 -1.07 -2.30 11.44
CA HIS A 150 -0.55 -2.82 12.72
C HIS A 150 0.72 -3.64 12.50
N TRP A 151 0.77 -4.45 11.43
CA TRP A 151 1.96 -5.24 11.10
C TRP A 151 3.14 -4.35 10.71
N MET A 152 2.88 -3.28 9.94
CA MET A 152 3.89 -2.30 9.53
C MET A 152 4.51 -1.58 10.73
N LEU A 153 3.66 -1.14 11.67
CA LEU A 153 4.09 -0.50 12.90
C LEU A 153 4.88 -1.47 13.80
N ALA A 154 4.41 -2.71 13.94
CA ALA A 154 5.11 -3.74 14.71
C ALA A 154 6.48 -4.08 14.10
N ALA A 155 6.57 -4.18 12.76
CA ALA A 155 7.81 -4.43 12.05
C ALA A 155 8.81 -3.28 12.25
N GLU A 156 8.38 -2.02 12.13
CA GLU A 156 9.23 -0.86 12.38
C GLU A 156 9.73 -0.83 13.84
N LYS A 157 8.86 -1.09 14.80
CA LYS A 157 9.23 -1.16 16.21
C LYS A 157 10.26 -2.27 16.45
N ALA A 158 10.09 -3.45 15.84
CA ALA A 158 11.04 -4.55 15.96
C ALA A 158 12.43 -4.18 15.41
N VAL A 159 12.49 -3.47 14.27
CA VAL A 159 13.77 -2.97 13.73
C VAL A 159 14.43 -1.97 14.67
N GLN A 160 13.68 -1.01 15.22
CA GLN A 160 14.20 -0.02 16.16
C GLN A 160 14.75 -0.66 17.44
N GLU A 161 14.13 -1.73 17.92
CA GLU A 161 14.54 -2.48 19.11
C GLU A 161 15.65 -3.51 18.82
N GLY A 162 16.13 -3.61 17.57
CA GLY A 162 17.10 -4.63 17.17
C GLY A 162 16.57 -6.07 17.19
N LYS A 163 15.26 -6.23 17.17
CA LYS A 163 14.56 -7.52 17.21
C LYS A 163 14.11 -7.93 15.80
N GLY A 164 14.99 -8.54 15.04
CA GLY A 164 14.72 -9.05 13.70
C GLY A 164 15.24 -8.15 12.58
N GLY A 165 15.29 -8.71 11.38
CA GLY A 165 15.79 -8.09 10.15
C GLY A 165 14.69 -7.95 9.10
N ALA A 166 14.63 -6.80 8.43
CA ALA A 166 13.81 -6.59 7.25
C ALA A 166 14.36 -7.39 6.04
N PRO A 167 13.51 -7.72 5.02
CA PRO A 167 12.08 -7.43 4.99
C PRO A 167 11.22 -8.42 5.79
N PHE A 168 10.20 -7.90 6.46
CA PHE A 168 9.17 -8.71 7.12
C PHE A 168 8.12 -9.21 6.12
N THR A 169 7.39 -10.25 6.51
CA THR A 169 6.26 -10.80 5.75
C THR A 169 5.02 -10.89 6.63
N ASN A 170 3.91 -11.40 6.09
CA ASN A 170 2.69 -11.60 6.89
C ASN A 170 3.01 -12.37 8.18
N PRO A 171 2.48 -11.94 9.33
CA PRO A 171 2.57 -12.72 10.55
C PRO A 171 1.99 -14.12 10.36
N PRO A 172 2.56 -15.17 10.97
CA PRO A 172 2.08 -16.53 10.84
C PRO A 172 0.59 -16.66 11.17
N GLY A 173 -0.19 -17.25 10.25
CA GLY A 173 -1.63 -17.45 10.43
C GLY A 173 -2.52 -16.21 10.18
N GLU A 174 -1.93 -15.07 9.83
CA GLU A 174 -2.69 -13.85 9.52
C GLU A 174 -2.88 -13.67 8.02
N SER A 175 -4.10 -13.34 7.60
CA SER A 175 -4.49 -13.17 6.19
C SER A 175 -4.88 -11.75 5.81
N ALA A 176 -4.63 -10.77 6.67
CA ALA A 176 -5.05 -9.36 6.51
C ALA A 176 -6.58 -9.19 6.35
N ASN A 177 -7.37 -10.14 6.81
CA ASN A 177 -8.82 -9.96 6.86
C ASN A 177 -9.17 -9.03 8.01
N PRO A 178 -10.01 -8.00 7.80
CA PRO A 178 -10.54 -7.22 8.91
C PRO A 178 -11.28 -8.18 9.84
N ARG A 179 -10.95 -8.15 11.13
CA ARG A 179 -11.76 -8.83 12.15
C ARG A 179 -13.17 -8.23 12.05
N ARG A 180 -14.17 -9.10 11.99
CA ARG A 180 -15.58 -8.73 11.95
C ARG A 180 -15.98 -8.03 13.25
#